data_9b82c46f7bc6c6c207849467788b66a2
#
_entry.id   9b82c46f7bc6c6c207849467788b66a2
#
_cell.length_a   1.000
_cell.length_b   1.000
_cell.length_c   1.000
_cell.angle_alpha   90.00
_cell.angle_beta   90.00
_cell.angle_gamma   90.00
#
_symmetry.space_group_name_H-M   'P 1'
#
loop_
_entity.id
_entity.type
_entity.pdbx_description
1 polymer ?
#
loop_
_entity_poly.entity_id
_entity_poly.type
_entity_poly.pdbx_seq_one_letter_code
_entity_poly.pdbx_strand_id
1 'polypeptide(L)'
;TLETDVTWGDQTFTTGTTVDGKYNFYDTRVSAGYSFFKRRDKELGIGLGLHVAGIKASIETTGGGNAEATDVLAPLPVLNLYGLFALTDEWAVRMRMDWLSLTYGDYTGDVRNTAIDVLYQPFRHVGFGFGMRSLLLDVKINDPDWTGRARTAYSGPAAFMTVSF
;
A
#
# COMPACT_ATOMS: atom_id res chain seq x y z
N THR A 1 3.37 18.20 -21.82
CA THR A 1 4.58 18.53 -22.61
C THR A 1 5.78 18.51 -21.69
N LEU A 2 6.87 17.84 -22.13
CA LEU A 2 8.11 17.72 -21.36
C LEU A 2 8.90 19.03 -21.40
N GLU A 3 9.46 19.43 -20.26
CA GLU A 3 10.34 20.62 -20.13
C GLU A 3 11.82 20.26 -20.31
N THR A 4 12.16 18.98 -20.14
CA THR A 4 13.51 18.41 -20.31
C THR A 4 13.41 17.05 -20.98
N ASP A 5 14.51 16.57 -21.56
CA ASP A 5 14.58 15.22 -22.08
C ASP A 5 14.43 14.20 -20.94
N VAL A 6 13.59 13.19 -21.14
CA VAL A 6 13.35 12.12 -20.18
C VAL A 6 13.73 10.79 -20.82
N THR A 7 14.68 10.08 -20.22
CA THR A 7 15.02 8.71 -20.61
C THR A 7 14.34 7.75 -19.66
N TRP A 8 13.58 6.78 -20.22
CA TRP A 8 12.90 5.74 -19.48
C TRP A 8 13.10 4.40 -20.19
N GLY A 9 13.73 3.45 -19.53
CA GLY A 9 14.17 2.22 -20.17
C GLY A 9 15.14 2.52 -21.32
N ASP A 10 14.88 1.94 -22.45
CA ASP A 10 15.67 2.13 -23.68
C ASP A 10 15.20 3.29 -24.56
N GLN A 11 14.20 4.06 -24.10
CA GLN A 11 13.60 5.16 -24.87
C GLN A 11 13.94 6.53 -24.29
N THR A 12 14.24 7.48 -25.16
CA THR A 12 14.42 8.89 -24.82
C THR A 12 13.27 9.71 -25.42
N PHE A 13 12.55 10.41 -24.55
CA PHE A 13 11.49 11.35 -24.89
C PHE A 13 12.08 12.77 -24.87
N THR A 14 12.10 13.43 -26.00
CA THR A 14 12.74 14.74 -26.16
C THR A 14 11.89 15.86 -25.58
N THR A 15 12.56 16.93 -25.17
CA THR A 15 11.93 18.20 -24.75
C THR A 15 10.95 18.72 -25.79
N GLY A 16 9.80 19.21 -25.33
CA GLY A 16 8.72 19.69 -26.19
C GLY A 16 7.76 18.60 -26.65
N THR A 17 8.05 17.31 -26.40
CA THR A 17 7.12 16.20 -26.71
C THR A 17 5.97 16.19 -25.71
N THR A 18 4.74 16.03 -26.20
CA THR A 18 3.58 15.76 -25.33
C THR A 18 3.48 14.26 -25.13
N VAL A 19 3.44 13.83 -23.86
CA VAL A 19 3.37 12.44 -23.47
C VAL A 19 2.16 12.19 -22.59
N ASP A 20 1.56 11.01 -22.76
CA ASP A 20 0.52 10.45 -21.91
C ASP A 20 1.16 9.46 -20.95
N GLY A 21 1.06 9.74 -19.65
CA GLY A 21 1.54 8.88 -18.59
C GLY A 21 0.37 8.16 -17.91
N LYS A 22 0.49 6.84 -17.72
CA LYS A 22 -0.45 6.04 -16.93
C LYS A 22 0.27 5.43 -15.75
N TYR A 23 -0.33 5.51 -14.59
CA TYR A 23 0.19 4.93 -13.36
C TYR A 23 -0.91 4.11 -12.69
N ASN A 24 -0.63 2.84 -12.45
CA ASN A 24 -1.49 1.95 -11.69
C ASN A 24 -0.71 1.39 -10.52
N PHE A 25 -1.30 1.51 -9.33
CA PHE A 25 -0.77 0.93 -8.11
C PHE A 25 -1.79 -0.05 -7.54
N TYR A 26 -1.33 -1.22 -7.14
CA TYR A 26 -2.13 -2.17 -6.37
C TYR A 26 -1.30 -2.76 -5.23
N ASP A 27 -1.98 -3.03 -4.13
CA ASP A 27 -1.38 -3.64 -2.94
C ASP A 27 -2.29 -4.77 -2.46
N THR A 28 -1.74 -5.97 -2.42
CA THR A 28 -2.39 -7.15 -1.84
C THR A 28 -1.66 -7.52 -0.57
N ARG A 29 -2.42 -7.71 0.50
CA ARG A 29 -1.85 -8.03 1.81
C ARG A 29 -2.38 -9.34 2.34
N VAL A 30 -1.45 -10.18 2.81
CA VAL A 30 -1.73 -11.38 3.61
C VAL A 30 -1.00 -11.25 4.94
N SER A 31 -1.64 -11.62 6.04
CA SER A 31 -1.01 -11.56 7.36
C SER A 31 -1.55 -12.64 8.29
N ALA A 32 -0.67 -13.12 9.16
CA ALA A 32 -1.00 -14.00 10.26
C ALA A 32 -0.53 -13.36 11.57
N GLY A 33 -1.33 -13.48 12.62
CA GLY A 33 -1.05 -12.85 13.90
C GLY A 33 -1.43 -13.70 15.10
N TYR A 34 -0.82 -13.38 16.21
CA TYR A 34 -1.08 -13.96 17.51
C TYR A 34 -1.60 -12.90 18.48
N SER A 35 -2.77 -13.16 19.06
CA SER A 35 -3.38 -12.29 20.07
C SER A 35 -2.78 -12.61 21.43
N PHE A 36 -1.84 -11.81 21.89
CA PHE A 36 -1.21 -11.96 23.20
C PHE A 36 -2.09 -11.43 24.35
N PHE A 37 -3.08 -10.60 24.04
CA PHE A 37 -4.08 -10.15 24.99
C PHE A 37 -5.45 -10.29 24.34
N LYS A 38 -6.29 -11.16 24.91
CA LYS A 38 -7.63 -11.42 24.43
C LYS A 38 -8.62 -11.52 25.59
N ARG A 39 -9.60 -10.62 25.60
CA ARG A 39 -10.74 -10.61 26.49
C ARG A 39 -12.02 -10.53 25.67
N ARG A 40 -13.17 -10.59 26.31
CA ARG A 40 -14.46 -10.54 25.64
C ARG A 40 -14.69 -9.24 24.85
N ASP A 41 -14.16 -8.13 25.37
CA ASP A 41 -14.32 -6.76 24.86
C ASP A 41 -13.06 -6.18 24.23
N LYS A 42 -11.91 -6.85 24.32
CA LYS A 42 -10.61 -6.32 23.88
C LYS A 42 -9.70 -7.41 23.33
N GLU A 43 -9.04 -7.07 22.24
CA GLU A 43 -8.03 -7.93 21.64
C GLU A 43 -6.83 -7.07 21.21
N LEU A 44 -5.62 -7.52 21.56
CA LEU A 44 -4.36 -6.96 21.08
C LEU A 44 -3.49 -8.10 20.58
N GLY A 45 -2.90 -7.91 19.44
CA GLY A 45 -2.06 -8.92 18.83
C GLY A 45 -0.94 -8.33 17.98
N ILE A 46 0.03 -9.19 17.73
CA ILE A 46 1.18 -8.93 16.87
C ILE A 46 1.24 -10.02 15.80
N GLY A 47 1.75 -9.70 14.65
CA GLY A 47 1.83 -10.66 13.54
C GLY A 47 2.91 -10.33 12.54
N LEU A 48 2.97 -11.20 11.56
CA LEU A 48 3.77 -11.03 10.36
C LEU A 48 2.82 -10.92 9.15
N GLY A 49 3.16 -10.08 8.22
CA GLY A 49 2.43 -9.90 6.99
C GLY A 49 3.36 -9.84 5.80
N LEU A 50 2.76 -9.96 4.64
CA LEU A 50 3.39 -9.74 3.35
C LEU A 50 2.50 -8.77 2.56
N HIS A 51 3.04 -7.62 2.19
CA HIS A 51 2.48 -6.75 1.17
C HIS A 51 3.09 -7.15 -0.17
N VAL A 52 2.25 -7.38 -1.15
CA VAL A 52 2.65 -7.57 -2.53
C VAL A 52 2.20 -6.33 -3.29
N ALA A 53 3.12 -5.37 -3.36
CA ALA A 53 2.88 -4.10 -4.03
C ALA A 53 3.26 -4.20 -5.50
N GLY A 54 2.35 -3.84 -6.39
CA GLY A 54 2.59 -3.78 -7.82
C GLY A 54 2.44 -2.37 -8.35
N ILE A 55 3.39 -1.96 -9.15
CA ILE A 55 3.43 -0.66 -9.83
C ILE A 55 3.52 -0.93 -11.32
N LYS A 56 2.51 -0.46 -12.05
CA LYS A 56 2.55 -0.41 -13.52
C LYS A 56 2.59 1.04 -13.93
N ALA A 57 3.65 1.42 -14.58
CA ALA A 57 3.82 2.76 -15.11
C ALA A 57 4.09 2.66 -16.62
N SER A 58 3.45 3.51 -17.41
CA SER A 58 3.72 3.62 -18.83
C SER A 58 3.73 5.08 -19.26
N ILE A 59 4.58 5.36 -20.22
CA ILE A 59 4.68 6.66 -20.88
C ILE A 59 4.62 6.43 -22.39
N GLU A 60 3.84 7.23 -23.09
CA GLU A 60 3.64 7.14 -24.53
C GLU A 60 3.60 8.53 -25.13
N THR A 61 4.22 8.72 -26.29
CA THR A 61 4.13 9.96 -27.05
C THR A 61 2.73 10.15 -27.63
N THR A 62 2.09 11.27 -27.33
CA THR A 62 0.76 11.61 -27.87
C THR A 62 0.80 11.66 -29.40
N GLY A 63 -0.04 10.86 -30.05
CA GLY A 63 -0.10 10.78 -31.51
C GLY A 63 0.69 9.62 -32.13
N GLY A 64 1.25 8.74 -31.31
CA GLY A 64 2.02 7.56 -31.73
C GLY A 64 3.52 7.88 -31.89
N GLY A 65 4.36 6.98 -31.43
CA GLY A 65 5.80 7.13 -31.41
C GLY A 65 6.43 6.26 -30.35
N ASN A 66 7.32 6.82 -29.56
CA ASN A 66 7.99 6.11 -28.47
C ASN A 66 6.98 5.77 -27.36
N ALA A 67 7.01 4.52 -26.92
CA ALA A 67 6.22 4.03 -25.79
C ALA A 67 7.11 3.13 -24.93
N GLU A 68 7.02 3.28 -23.60
CA GLU A 68 7.75 2.45 -22.65
C GLU A 68 6.83 2.13 -21.47
N ALA A 69 6.93 0.91 -20.95
CA ALA A 69 6.15 0.45 -19.82
C ALA A 69 7.00 -0.37 -18.85
N THR A 70 6.80 -0.14 -17.58
CA THR A 70 7.46 -0.87 -16.50
C THR A 70 6.42 -1.51 -15.59
N ASP A 71 6.60 -2.79 -15.27
CA ASP A 71 5.79 -3.54 -14.31
C ASP A 71 6.71 -4.08 -13.21
N VAL A 72 6.57 -3.55 -12.01
CA VAL A 72 7.39 -3.94 -10.86
C VAL A 72 6.50 -4.56 -9.79
N LEU A 73 6.87 -5.76 -9.35
CA LEU A 73 6.22 -6.46 -8.23
C LEU A 73 7.21 -6.55 -7.06
N ALA A 74 6.85 -5.97 -5.93
CA ALA A 74 7.68 -5.94 -4.73
C ALA A 74 6.99 -6.68 -3.58
N PRO A 75 7.47 -7.87 -3.18
CA PRO A 75 7.03 -8.53 -1.96
C PRO A 75 7.75 -7.89 -0.75
N LEU A 76 6.97 -7.31 0.17
CA LEU A 76 7.47 -6.57 1.32
C LEU A 76 6.96 -7.23 2.61
N PRO A 77 7.81 -7.98 3.34
CA PRO A 77 7.45 -8.54 4.64
C PRO A 77 7.29 -7.41 5.65
N VAL A 78 6.26 -7.49 6.50
CA VAL A 78 5.96 -6.46 7.50
C VAL A 78 5.70 -7.07 8.87
N LEU A 79 6.03 -6.32 9.92
CA LEU A 79 5.52 -6.54 11.25
C LEU A 79 4.14 -5.89 11.35
N ASN A 80 3.22 -6.60 11.98
CA ASN A 80 1.85 -6.18 12.15
C ASN A 80 1.50 -6.05 13.64
N LEU A 81 0.94 -4.92 14.03
CA LEU A 81 0.31 -4.71 15.32
C LEU A 81 -1.18 -4.45 15.07
N TYR A 82 -2.04 -5.10 15.83
CA TYR A 82 -3.49 -4.90 15.72
C TYR A 82 -4.18 -4.87 17.06
N GLY A 83 -5.31 -4.18 17.11
CA GLY A 83 -6.19 -4.11 18.26
C GLY A 83 -7.65 -4.00 17.85
N LEU A 84 -8.51 -4.60 18.66
CA LEU A 84 -9.96 -4.48 18.60
C LEU A 84 -10.48 -4.16 20.01
N PHE A 85 -11.35 -3.17 20.10
CA PHE A 85 -11.96 -2.73 21.34
C PHE A 85 -13.47 -2.61 21.12
N ALA A 86 -14.25 -3.55 21.68
CA ALA A 86 -15.69 -3.43 21.71
C ALA A 86 -16.08 -2.37 22.73
N LEU A 87 -16.82 -1.37 22.28
CA LEU A 87 -17.37 -0.30 23.12
C LEU A 87 -18.75 -0.69 23.63
N THR A 88 -19.53 -1.35 22.79
CA THR A 88 -20.84 -1.94 23.08
C THR A 88 -20.98 -3.25 22.32
N ASP A 89 -22.13 -3.91 22.40
CA ASP A 89 -22.41 -5.12 21.62
C ASP A 89 -22.47 -4.85 20.10
N GLU A 90 -22.71 -3.60 19.69
CA GLU A 90 -22.84 -3.20 18.29
C GLU A 90 -21.65 -2.37 17.79
N TRP A 91 -20.90 -1.70 18.68
CA TRP A 91 -19.85 -0.77 18.31
C TRP A 91 -18.47 -1.24 18.76
N ALA A 92 -17.52 -1.17 17.86
CA ALA A 92 -16.12 -1.46 18.15
C ALA A 92 -15.17 -0.49 17.44
N VAL A 93 -13.98 -0.34 18.00
CA VAL A 93 -12.85 0.35 17.35
C VAL A 93 -11.82 -0.69 17.01
N ARG A 94 -11.37 -0.68 15.76
CA ARG A 94 -10.29 -1.51 15.26
C ARG A 94 -9.11 -0.64 14.85
N MET A 95 -7.92 -1.03 15.29
CA MET A 95 -6.67 -0.38 14.96
C MET A 95 -5.73 -1.40 14.33
N ARG A 96 -4.97 -0.96 13.35
CA ARG A 96 -3.95 -1.78 12.70
C ARG A 96 -2.79 -0.92 12.23
N MET A 97 -1.59 -1.45 12.43
CA MET A 97 -0.36 -0.84 11.94
C MET A 97 0.53 -1.93 11.37
N ASP A 98 0.96 -1.77 10.12
CA ASP A 98 1.99 -2.57 9.49
C ASP A 98 3.24 -1.71 9.34
N TRP A 99 4.38 -2.26 9.67
CA TRP A 99 5.64 -1.56 9.60
C TRP A 99 6.76 -2.46 9.08
N LEU A 100 7.54 -1.93 8.16
CA LEU A 100 8.80 -2.48 7.70
C LEU A 100 9.78 -1.33 7.49
N SER A 101 11.01 -1.55 7.89
CA SER A 101 12.16 -0.78 7.41
C SER A 101 13.31 -1.76 7.27
N LEU A 102 13.66 -2.09 6.05
CA LEU A 102 14.66 -3.11 5.74
C LEU A 102 15.58 -2.64 4.62
N THR A 103 16.88 -2.84 4.82
CA THR A 103 17.88 -2.73 3.77
C THR A 103 18.51 -4.10 3.57
N TYR A 104 18.46 -4.60 2.34
CA TYR A 104 19.05 -5.87 1.96
C TYR A 104 19.79 -5.72 0.62
N GLY A 105 21.12 -5.80 0.65
CA GLY A 105 21.95 -5.51 -0.51
C GLY A 105 21.70 -4.08 -1.01
N ASP A 106 21.39 -3.96 -2.28
CA ASP A 106 21.14 -2.70 -2.99
C ASP A 106 19.68 -2.21 -2.85
N TYR A 107 18.84 -2.95 -2.11
CA TYR A 107 17.43 -2.66 -1.93
C TYR A 107 17.16 -2.09 -0.54
N THR A 108 16.48 -0.96 -0.48
CA THR A 108 15.95 -0.38 0.76
C THR A 108 14.44 -0.23 0.62
N GLY A 109 13.69 -0.83 1.53
CA GLY A 109 12.23 -0.73 1.60
C GLY A 109 11.76 -0.17 2.94
N ASP A 110 10.90 0.84 2.91
CA ASP A 110 10.15 1.34 4.07
C ASP A 110 8.66 1.26 3.75
N VAL A 111 7.92 0.57 4.62
CA VAL A 111 6.46 0.43 4.54
C VAL A 111 5.86 0.84 5.87
N ARG A 112 4.91 1.75 5.83
CA ARG A 112 4.08 2.13 6.97
C ARG A 112 2.62 2.17 6.52
N ASN A 113 1.83 1.25 7.02
CA ASN A 113 0.40 1.22 6.77
C ASN A 113 -0.34 1.30 8.10
N THR A 114 -1.22 2.26 8.24
CA THR A 114 -2.01 2.46 9.46
C THR A 114 -3.49 2.56 9.10
N ALA A 115 -4.31 1.88 9.86
CA ALA A 115 -5.76 1.95 9.76
C ALA A 115 -6.37 2.07 11.15
N ILE A 116 -7.34 2.97 11.29
CA ILE A 116 -8.19 3.11 12.47
C ILE A 116 -9.62 3.14 11.96
N ASP A 117 -10.42 2.19 12.38
CA ASP A 117 -11.79 2.00 11.93
C ASP A 117 -12.75 1.99 13.12
N VAL A 118 -13.87 2.64 12.99
CA VAL A 118 -15.07 2.45 13.83
C VAL A 118 -15.97 1.45 13.11
N LEU A 119 -16.35 0.40 13.79
CA LEU A 119 -17.20 -0.67 13.30
C LEU A 119 -18.56 -0.55 13.95
N TYR A 120 -19.61 -0.70 13.16
CA TYR A 120 -21.00 -0.76 13.60
C TYR A 120 -21.65 -2.03 13.07
N GLN A 121 -22.07 -2.92 13.96
CA GLN A 121 -22.65 -4.21 13.63
C GLN A 121 -24.08 -4.32 14.17
N PRO A 122 -25.08 -3.71 13.49
CA PRO A 122 -26.47 -3.76 13.90
C PRO A 122 -27.13 -5.12 13.64
N PHE A 123 -26.53 -5.95 12.77
CA PHE A 123 -27.10 -7.25 12.40
C PHE A 123 -26.09 -8.37 12.70
N ARG A 124 -26.62 -9.58 12.92
CA ARG A 124 -25.81 -10.76 13.25
C ARG A 124 -24.69 -11.04 12.23
N HIS A 125 -24.97 -10.80 10.96
CA HIS A 125 -24.07 -11.17 9.86
C HIS A 125 -23.55 -9.98 9.02
N VAL A 126 -24.09 -8.78 9.23
CA VAL A 126 -23.74 -7.60 8.43
C VAL A 126 -23.39 -6.45 9.34
N GLY A 127 -22.24 -5.84 9.06
CA GLY A 127 -21.77 -4.64 9.73
C GLY A 127 -21.24 -3.61 8.75
N PHE A 128 -21.00 -2.42 9.24
CA PHE A 128 -20.45 -1.29 8.50
C PHE A 128 -19.20 -0.79 9.21
N GLY A 129 -18.25 -0.30 8.46
CA GLY A 129 -17.06 0.31 9.00
C GLY A 129 -16.75 1.63 8.32
N PHE A 130 -16.30 2.58 9.13
CA PHE A 130 -15.81 3.86 8.67
C PHE A 130 -14.49 4.16 9.39
N GLY A 131 -13.49 4.62 8.67
CA GLY A 131 -12.19 4.88 9.28
C GLY A 131 -11.27 5.75 8.45
N MET A 132 -10.07 5.88 8.96
CA MET A 132 -8.96 6.56 8.29
C MET A 132 -7.86 5.56 8.00
N ARG A 133 -7.29 5.68 6.81
CA ARG A 133 -6.18 4.84 6.35
C ARG A 133 -5.05 5.70 5.83
N SER A 134 -3.83 5.25 6.09
CA SER A 134 -2.61 5.90 5.59
C SER A 134 -1.64 4.82 5.17
N LEU A 135 -1.12 4.93 3.95
CA LEU A 135 -0.02 4.11 3.44
C LEU A 135 1.13 5.01 3.03
N LEU A 136 2.31 4.67 3.47
CA LEU A 136 3.58 5.14 2.94
C LEU A 136 4.36 3.92 2.47
N LEU A 137 4.74 3.93 1.22
CA LEU A 137 5.63 2.96 0.59
C LEU A 137 6.80 3.72 -0.02
N ASP A 138 8.01 3.38 0.35
CA ASP A 138 9.24 3.96 -0.19
C ASP A 138 10.21 2.82 -0.52
N VAL A 139 10.50 2.60 -1.78
CA VAL A 139 11.42 1.57 -2.26
C VAL A 139 12.53 2.25 -3.03
N LYS A 140 13.75 2.00 -2.60
CA LYS A 140 14.97 2.51 -3.23
C LYS A 140 15.82 1.33 -3.67
N ILE A 141 16.31 1.40 -4.90
CA ILE A 141 17.21 0.43 -5.48
C ILE A 141 18.48 1.18 -5.90
N ASN A 142 19.63 0.68 -5.47
CA ASN A 142 20.95 1.23 -5.78
C ASN A 142 21.83 0.14 -6.41
N ASP A 143 21.32 -0.55 -7.42
CA ASP A 143 22.07 -1.53 -8.18
C ASP A 143 23.04 -0.82 -9.16
N PRO A 144 24.25 -1.34 -9.42
CA PRO A 144 25.18 -0.76 -10.39
C PRO A 144 24.60 -0.61 -11.81
N ASP A 145 23.69 -1.52 -12.18
CA ASP A 145 23.05 -1.52 -13.50
C ASP A 145 21.77 -0.68 -13.53
N TRP A 146 21.18 -0.40 -12.34
CA TRP A 146 19.95 0.40 -12.24
C TRP A 146 19.79 1.05 -10.87
N THR A 147 19.63 2.38 -10.87
CA THR A 147 19.35 3.16 -9.66
C THR A 147 18.01 3.84 -9.79
N GLY A 148 17.13 3.62 -8.83
CA GLY A 148 15.80 4.22 -8.83
C GLY A 148 15.16 4.29 -7.45
N ARG A 149 14.14 5.13 -7.33
CA ARG A 149 13.31 5.26 -6.13
C ARG A 149 11.85 5.39 -6.52
N ALA A 150 11.01 4.52 -5.96
CA ALA A 150 9.57 4.63 -6.05
C ALA A 150 9.00 4.98 -4.68
N ARG A 151 8.27 6.09 -4.59
CA ARG A 151 7.59 6.51 -3.37
C ARG A 151 6.10 6.74 -3.65
N THR A 152 5.27 6.04 -2.90
CA THR A 152 3.81 6.21 -2.92
C THR A 152 3.34 6.51 -1.52
N ALA A 153 2.53 7.55 -1.36
CA ALA A 153 1.91 7.89 -0.10
C ALA A 153 0.46 8.32 -0.36
N TYR A 154 -0.46 7.75 0.39
CA TYR A 154 -1.83 8.22 0.43
C TYR A 154 -2.37 8.19 1.86
N SER A 155 -3.33 9.07 2.12
CA SER A 155 -4.08 9.09 3.37
C SER A 155 -5.49 9.56 3.07
N GLY A 156 -6.49 8.91 3.68
CA GLY A 156 -7.87 9.30 3.44
C GLY A 156 -8.89 8.46 4.21
N PRO A 157 -10.15 8.88 4.15
CA PRO A 157 -11.26 8.14 4.72
C PRO A 157 -11.52 6.86 3.95
N ALA A 158 -12.02 5.85 4.65
CA ALA A 158 -12.47 4.58 4.09
C ALA A 158 -13.81 4.20 4.69
N ALA A 159 -14.73 3.74 3.85
CA ALA A 159 -15.99 3.13 4.26
C ALA A 159 -16.08 1.73 3.65
N PHE A 160 -16.59 0.77 4.41
CA PHE A 160 -16.69 -0.62 3.98
C PHE A 160 -17.82 -1.35 4.68
N MET A 161 -18.22 -2.47 4.12
CA MET A 161 -19.18 -3.41 4.71
C MET A 161 -18.41 -4.66 5.16
N THR A 162 -18.82 -5.22 6.29
CA THR A 162 -18.35 -6.51 6.80
C THR A 162 -19.46 -7.54 6.76
N VAL A 163 -19.10 -8.76 6.38
CA VAL A 163 -20.00 -9.92 6.43
C VAL A 163 -19.33 -10.99 7.27
N SER A 164 -20.03 -11.53 8.25
CA SER A 164 -19.57 -12.62 9.12
C SER A 164 -20.50 -13.83 9.01
N PHE A 165 -19.93 -15.02 9.05
CA PHE A 165 -20.65 -16.29 8.90
C PHE A 165 -20.62 -17.12 10.19
#